data_9619a5a444586063210d7567cdb3245b
#
_entry.id   9619a5a444586063210d7567cdb3245b
#
_cell.length_a   1.000
_cell.length_b   1.000
_cell.length_c   1.000
_cell.angle_alpha   90.00
_cell.angle_beta   90.00
_cell.angle_gamma   90.00
#
_symmetry.space_group_name_H-M   'P 1'
#
loop_
_entity.id
_entity.type
_entity.pdbx_description
1 polymer ?
#
loop_
_entity_poly.entity_id
_entity_poly.type
_entity_poly.pdbx_seq_one_letter_code
_entity_poly.pdbx_strand_id
1 'polypeptide(L)'
;MTQKLSSEKLVPELLRSIDPGQIADEGVRQTVELLLNLVEQLNSRVKQLEEENQKLRDENNRLKGEQGKPDIKASKKKEFKKDHSSEKERKASKEHSKTSKNEIVKVAREEIVVYPQDKLPPDAEFKGYEEVIVQDILLKTDNVLFRKQKYYSPSSGKTYLAPLPTGYEGEFGPGIKALVMSLYYGGNMTQGKLLEFLSDIGISMSAGYLSNLLIKNPSAFEVEYKEVYSEGLASSPWQHFDQTGARVGGVNHTTNIICNPLYTVYITTQNKDRLSVLKVLQNTTELEFVLNSLTYDLLEVLNLPTKWNNRLKLLPQETTFTEIELNQLLDEYLVNLNPQSRTRIKEAAAIAFYHQQSIIPVIKTLLCDDAPQFKLLTDELALCWVHEGRHYKKLSPFIVYHQKVLDNFLDRFWKYYRKLLAYRDSPSQDKADQLRSEFWELFSEKTGYEQLDERKRLTIAKEEELLLVLEHPELPLHNNPAELAARTMVLRRKISYATQTFQGTKAWDIFMSLVDTTRKLGISFFEYISDRISKAGIILPLATIIREKASLHSFGWSWEAESLPTPNY
;
A
#
# COMPACT_ATOMS: atom_id res chain seq x y z
N MET A 1 -39.44 -36.93 -34.64
CA MET A 1 -38.48 -35.86 -35.04
C MET A 1 -37.48 -35.65 -33.91
N THR A 2 -36.36 -36.34 -33.95
CA THR A 2 -35.24 -36.16 -32.99
C THR A 2 -34.46 -34.92 -33.40
N GLN A 3 -34.59 -33.84 -32.64
CA GLN A 3 -33.74 -32.66 -32.79
C GLN A 3 -32.28 -33.10 -32.57
N LYS A 4 -31.44 -33.08 -33.63
CA LYS A 4 -29.98 -33.08 -33.49
C LYS A 4 -29.58 -31.80 -32.76
N LEU A 5 -29.33 -31.89 -31.46
CA LEU A 5 -28.60 -30.84 -30.72
C LEU A 5 -27.27 -30.62 -31.47
N SER A 6 -26.95 -29.38 -31.80
CA SER A 6 -25.67 -29.04 -32.40
C SER A 6 -24.55 -29.48 -31.47
N SER A 7 -23.45 -30.03 -32.02
CA SER A 7 -22.29 -30.50 -31.26
C SER A 7 -21.76 -29.46 -30.26
N GLU A 8 -21.95 -28.17 -30.55
CA GLU A 8 -21.58 -27.04 -29.69
C GLU A 8 -22.34 -26.97 -28.36
N LYS A 9 -23.58 -27.52 -28.28
CA LYS A 9 -24.36 -27.61 -27.02
C LYS A 9 -24.17 -28.93 -26.29
N LEU A 10 -23.89 -29.98 -27.01
CA LEU A 10 -23.76 -31.35 -26.47
C LEU A 10 -22.46 -31.52 -25.64
N VAL A 11 -21.35 -30.92 -26.09
CA VAL A 11 -20.05 -31.04 -25.41
C VAL A 11 -20.05 -30.41 -24.04
N PRO A 12 -20.53 -29.16 -23.82
CA PRO A 12 -20.63 -28.57 -22.47
C PRO A 12 -21.55 -29.35 -21.53
N GLU A 13 -22.63 -29.94 -22.03
CA GLU A 13 -23.56 -30.73 -21.21
C GLU A 13 -22.93 -32.05 -20.76
N LEU A 14 -22.24 -32.73 -21.66
CA LEU A 14 -21.49 -33.96 -21.37
C LEU A 14 -20.37 -33.68 -20.33
N LEU A 15 -19.61 -32.63 -20.52
CA LEU A 15 -18.54 -32.27 -19.58
C LEU A 15 -19.07 -31.90 -18.17
N ARG A 16 -20.32 -31.47 -18.06
CA ARG A 16 -20.98 -31.21 -16.77
C ARG A 16 -21.35 -32.48 -16.01
N SER A 17 -21.60 -33.59 -16.72
CA SER A 17 -22.03 -34.85 -16.11
C SER A 17 -20.87 -35.76 -15.71
N ILE A 18 -19.63 -35.47 -16.14
CA ILE A 18 -18.48 -36.30 -15.82
C ILE A 18 -17.99 -36.02 -14.41
N ASP A 19 -17.97 -37.05 -13.57
CA ASP A 19 -17.42 -37.03 -12.23
C ASP A 19 -16.44 -38.21 -12.07
N PRO A 20 -15.13 -37.98 -12.20
CA PRO A 20 -14.13 -39.04 -12.05
C PRO A 20 -14.18 -39.72 -10.69
N GLY A 21 -14.63 -39.05 -9.62
CA GLY A 21 -14.76 -39.63 -8.29
C GLY A 21 -15.77 -40.77 -8.18
N GLN A 22 -16.66 -40.93 -9.18
CA GLN A 22 -17.64 -42.01 -9.23
C GLN A 22 -17.12 -43.23 -10.01
N ILE A 23 -15.93 -43.16 -10.61
CA ILE A 23 -15.34 -44.24 -11.42
C ILE A 23 -14.58 -45.17 -10.48
N ALA A 24 -15.05 -46.41 -10.37
CA ALA A 24 -14.45 -47.43 -9.50
C ALA A 24 -13.08 -47.94 -9.98
N ASP A 25 -12.89 -48.02 -11.30
CA ASP A 25 -11.62 -48.47 -11.89
C ASP A 25 -10.60 -47.35 -11.88
N GLU A 26 -9.50 -47.55 -11.15
CA GLU A 26 -8.43 -46.59 -10.96
C GLU A 26 -7.77 -46.16 -12.29
N GLY A 27 -7.51 -47.09 -13.20
CA GLY A 27 -6.88 -46.78 -14.48
C GLY A 27 -7.79 -45.96 -15.38
N VAL A 28 -9.09 -46.27 -15.40
CA VAL A 28 -10.10 -45.50 -16.14
C VAL A 28 -10.25 -44.11 -15.50
N ARG A 29 -10.29 -44.01 -14.16
CA ARG A 29 -10.37 -42.75 -13.45
C ARG A 29 -9.21 -41.83 -13.82
N GLN A 30 -7.98 -42.33 -13.71
CA GLN A 30 -6.77 -41.54 -14.05
C GLN A 30 -6.77 -41.11 -15.53
N THR A 31 -7.24 -41.97 -16.42
CA THR A 31 -7.36 -41.65 -17.86
C THR A 31 -8.36 -40.50 -18.07
N VAL A 32 -9.51 -40.55 -17.38
CA VAL A 32 -10.54 -39.50 -17.49
C VAL A 32 -10.02 -38.18 -16.90
N GLU A 33 -9.35 -38.21 -15.76
CA GLU A 33 -8.71 -37.03 -15.17
C GLU A 33 -7.68 -36.40 -16.13
N LEU A 34 -6.86 -37.20 -16.76
CA LEU A 34 -5.89 -36.77 -17.77
C LEU A 34 -6.56 -36.09 -18.96
N LEU A 35 -7.65 -36.69 -19.48
CA LEU A 35 -8.43 -36.11 -20.58
C LEU A 35 -9.10 -34.80 -20.20
N LEU A 36 -9.65 -34.69 -18.98
CA LEU A 36 -10.23 -33.44 -18.48
C LEU A 36 -9.19 -32.34 -18.35
N ASN A 37 -8.00 -32.65 -17.83
CA ASN A 37 -6.88 -31.69 -17.74
C ASN A 37 -6.42 -31.24 -19.14
N LEU A 38 -6.37 -32.16 -20.12
CA LEU A 38 -6.05 -31.80 -21.51
C LEU A 38 -7.08 -30.85 -22.12
N VAL A 39 -8.37 -31.09 -21.88
CA VAL A 39 -9.46 -30.19 -22.32
C VAL A 39 -9.31 -28.82 -21.68
N GLU A 40 -8.95 -28.74 -20.39
CA GLU A 40 -8.71 -27.49 -19.66
C GLU A 40 -7.53 -26.72 -20.27
N GLN A 41 -6.41 -27.39 -20.54
CA GLN A 41 -5.22 -26.79 -21.18
C GLN A 41 -5.54 -26.27 -22.59
N LEU A 42 -6.24 -27.06 -23.41
CA LEU A 42 -6.65 -26.64 -24.74
C LEU A 42 -7.57 -25.42 -24.72
N ASN A 43 -8.57 -25.41 -23.83
CA ASN A 43 -9.46 -24.26 -23.67
C ASN A 43 -8.70 -23.00 -23.23
N SER A 44 -7.75 -23.13 -22.30
CA SER A 44 -6.89 -22.03 -21.87
C SER A 44 -6.02 -21.51 -23.04
N ARG A 45 -5.46 -22.41 -23.84
CA ARG A 45 -4.66 -22.05 -25.02
C ARG A 45 -5.47 -21.34 -26.10
N VAL A 46 -6.70 -21.83 -26.37
CA VAL A 46 -7.62 -21.15 -27.28
C VAL A 46 -7.91 -19.72 -26.84
N LYS A 47 -8.24 -19.52 -25.57
CA LYS A 47 -8.46 -18.15 -25.03
C LYS A 47 -7.25 -17.24 -25.18
N GLN A 48 -6.05 -17.76 -24.90
CA GLN A 48 -4.80 -16.99 -25.09
C GLN A 48 -4.61 -16.60 -26.55
N LEU A 49 -4.82 -17.53 -27.49
CA LEU A 49 -4.70 -17.27 -28.93
C LEU A 49 -5.75 -16.28 -29.42
N GLU A 50 -6.97 -16.31 -28.89
CA GLU A 50 -8.02 -15.33 -29.20
C GLU A 50 -7.62 -13.93 -28.73
N GLU A 51 -7.09 -13.79 -27.50
CA GLU A 51 -6.61 -12.52 -26.99
C GLU A 51 -5.41 -11.98 -27.77
N GLU A 52 -4.47 -12.85 -28.14
CA GLU A 52 -3.30 -12.49 -28.94
C GLU A 52 -3.69 -12.07 -30.35
N ASN A 53 -4.61 -12.81 -30.98
CA ASN A 53 -5.18 -12.48 -32.28
C ASN A 53 -5.89 -11.12 -32.25
N GLN A 54 -6.65 -10.84 -31.18
CA GLN A 54 -7.29 -9.54 -31.02
C GLN A 54 -6.26 -8.40 -30.90
N LYS A 55 -5.20 -8.58 -30.10
CA LYS A 55 -4.11 -7.60 -29.99
C LYS A 55 -3.41 -7.34 -31.31
N LEU A 56 -3.11 -8.41 -32.06
CA LEU A 56 -2.49 -8.30 -33.38
C LEU A 56 -3.41 -7.59 -34.39
N ARG A 57 -4.72 -7.83 -34.34
CA ARG A 57 -5.69 -7.10 -35.16
C ARG A 57 -5.73 -5.61 -34.81
N ASP A 58 -5.75 -5.28 -33.52
CA ASP A 58 -5.76 -3.88 -33.06
C ASP A 58 -4.47 -3.16 -33.45
N GLU A 59 -3.33 -3.83 -33.39
CA GLU A 59 -2.05 -3.29 -33.83
C GLU A 59 -1.98 -3.13 -35.35
N ASN A 60 -2.50 -4.08 -36.11
CA ASN A 60 -2.57 -3.99 -37.56
C ASN A 60 -3.46 -2.82 -38.02
N ASN A 61 -4.61 -2.61 -37.36
CA ASN A 61 -5.48 -1.45 -37.62
C ASN A 61 -4.76 -0.12 -37.29
N ARG A 62 -4.01 -0.08 -36.19
CA ARG A 62 -3.19 1.08 -35.84
C ARG A 62 -2.11 1.39 -36.89
N LEU A 63 -1.43 0.37 -37.38
CA LEU A 63 -0.39 0.50 -38.42
C LEU A 63 -0.97 0.94 -39.77
N LYS A 64 -2.23 0.59 -40.07
CA LYS A 64 -2.94 1.05 -41.26
C LYS A 64 -3.53 2.45 -41.14
N GLY A 65 -3.35 3.14 -39.99
CA GLY A 65 -3.96 4.43 -39.75
C GLY A 65 -5.48 4.38 -39.50
N GLU A 66 -6.04 3.18 -39.39
CA GLU A 66 -7.42 2.99 -38.99
C GLU A 66 -7.53 3.10 -37.46
N GLN A 67 -8.60 3.76 -36.97
CA GLN A 67 -8.88 3.76 -35.54
C GLN A 67 -9.12 2.31 -35.10
N GLY A 68 -8.25 1.80 -34.21
CA GLY A 68 -8.53 0.58 -33.48
C GLY A 68 -9.91 0.72 -32.82
N LYS A 69 -10.65 -0.37 -32.68
CA LYS A 69 -11.92 -0.36 -31.94
C LYS A 69 -11.71 0.41 -30.66
N PRO A 70 -12.48 1.50 -30.39
CA PRO A 70 -12.35 2.21 -29.13
C PRO A 70 -12.52 1.15 -28.03
N ASP A 71 -11.67 1.20 -27.02
CA ASP A 71 -11.73 0.33 -25.84
C ASP A 71 -12.95 0.72 -24.96
N ILE A 72 -14.08 0.87 -25.61
CA ILE A 72 -15.38 0.96 -24.99
C ILE A 72 -15.66 -0.48 -24.58
N LYS A 73 -15.26 -0.82 -23.34
CA LYS A 73 -15.74 -2.02 -22.70
C LYS A 73 -17.25 -1.99 -22.81
N ALA A 74 -17.78 -2.73 -23.79
CA ALA A 74 -19.22 -2.94 -23.90
C ALA A 74 -19.70 -3.20 -22.48
N SER A 75 -20.76 -2.52 -22.04
CA SER A 75 -21.43 -2.82 -20.79
C SER A 75 -21.77 -4.30 -20.84
N LYS A 76 -20.83 -5.14 -20.37
CA LYS A 76 -21.08 -6.57 -20.21
C LYS A 76 -22.28 -6.61 -19.28
N LYS A 77 -23.44 -7.09 -19.79
CA LYS A 77 -24.50 -7.60 -18.91
C LYS A 77 -23.78 -8.26 -17.77
N LYS A 78 -24.09 -7.85 -16.53
CA LYS A 78 -23.44 -8.31 -15.31
C LYS A 78 -23.34 -9.83 -15.28
N GLU A 79 -22.38 -10.41 -15.99
CA GLU A 79 -21.78 -11.64 -15.54
C GLU A 79 -21.15 -11.26 -14.21
N PHE A 80 -21.59 -11.87 -13.16
CA PHE A 80 -21.02 -11.72 -11.83
C PHE A 80 -19.51 -11.82 -11.98
N LYS A 81 -18.79 -10.69 -11.92
CA LYS A 81 -17.34 -10.73 -11.81
C LYS A 81 -17.07 -11.57 -10.58
N LYS A 82 -16.43 -12.73 -10.78
CA LYS A 82 -16.00 -13.57 -9.65
C LYS A 82 -15.28 -12.63 -8.68
N ASP A 83 -15.80 -12.54 -7.47
CA ASP A 83 -15.21 -11.70 -6.43
C ASP A 83 -13.92 -12.37 -5.97
N HIS A 84 -12.80 -11.86 -6.47
CA HIS A 84 -11.46 -12.30 -6.06
C HIS A 84 -11.00 -11.61 -4.77
N SER A 85 -11.85 -10.77 -4.19
CA SER A 85 -11.59 -10.16 -2.88
C SER A 85 -11.60 -11.22 -1.79
N SER A 86 -10.67 -11.11 -0.86
CA SER A 86 -10.62 -11.92 0.36
C SER A 86 -10.96 -11.09 1.58
N GLU A 87 -11.70 -10.02 1.39
CA GLU A 87 -12.05 -9.08 2.45
C GLU A 87 -12.97 -9.69 3.51
N LYS A 88 -13.88 -10.60 3.06
CA LYS A 88 -14.80 -11.31 3.95
C LYS A 88 -14.11 -12.32 4.87
N GLU A 89 -12.99 -12.88 4.44
CA GLU A 89 -12.22 -13.87 5.18
C GLU A 89 -11.24 -13.24 6.19
N ARG A 90 -10.97 -11.93 6.07
CA ARG A 90 -9.97 -11.24 6.89
C ARG A 90 -10.42 -10.91 8.31
N LYS A 91 -11.66 -10.57 8.52
CA LYS A 91 -12.21 -10.17 9.84
C LYS A 91 -13.67 -10.59 10.00
N ALA A 92 -14.03 -11.06 11.19
CA ALA A 92 -15.41 -11.02 11.63
C ALA A 92 -15.88 -9.55 11.70
N SER A 93 -17.12 -9.27 11.33
CA SER A 93 -17.70 -7.94 11.50
C SER A 93 -17.63 -7.56 12.98
N LYS A 94 -16.91 -6.50 13.32
CA LYS A 94 -16.96 -5.95 14.68
C LYS A 94 -18.39 -5.46 14.93
N GLU A 95 -18.99 -5.86 16.05
CA GLU A 95 -20.18 -5.21 16.55
C GLU A 95 -19.82 -3.74 16.85
N HIS A 96 -20.42 -2.81 16.12
CA HIS A 96 -20.25 -1.40 16.38
C HIS A 96 -21.09 -1.01 17.60
N SER A 97 -20.48 -0.80 18.74
CA SER A 97 -21.10 -0.02 19.81
C SER A 97 -21.16 1.44 19.34
N LYS A 98 -22.37 1.95 19.10
CA LYS A 98 -22.56 3.37 18.80
C LYS A 98 -22.37 4.18 20.08
N THR A 99 -21.25 4.86 20.21
CA THR A 99 -21.11 5.93 21.22
C THR A 99 -22.12 7.03 20.89
N SER A 100 -22.83 7.55 21.88
CA SER A 100 -23.77 8.65 21.64
C SER A 100 -23.04 9.87 21.09
N LYS A 101 -23.54 10.43 19.97
CA LYS A 101 -22.97 11.64 19.38
C LYS A 101 -22.81 12.77 20.40
N ASN A 102 -23.78 12.89 21.32
CA ASN A 102 -23.82 13.95 22.33
C ASN A 102 -22.69 13.87 23.36
N GLU A 103 -22.10 12.68 23.58
CA GLU A 103 -20.96 12.50 24.50
C GLU A 103 -19.64 13.02 23.92
N ILE A 104 -19.55 13.13 22.59
CA ILE A 104 -18.32 13.51 21.87
C ILE A 104 -18.32 15.00 21.50
N VAL A 105 -19.52 15.60 21.35
CA VAL A 105 -19.65 16.97 20.85
C VAL A 105 -19.40 17.98 21.95
N LYS A 106 -18.38 18.84 21.76
CA LYS A 106 -18.14 19.99 22.64
C LYS A 106 -19.10 21.12 22.26
N VAL A 107 -20.00 21.48 23.19
CA VAL A 107 -20.93 22.62 23.02
C VAL A 107 -20.15 23.92 22.98
N ALA A 108 -20.29 24.71 21.92
CA ALA A 108 -19.64 26.00 21.74
C ALA A 108 -20.47 27.16 22.26
N ARG A 109 -21.81 27.06 22.20
CA ARG A 109 -22.75 28.04 22.71
C ARG A 109 -24.07 27.38 23.06
N GLU A 110 -24.80 27.99 24.00
CA GLU A 110 -26.16 27.55 24.38
C GLU A 110 -27.16 28.61 23.92
N GLU A 111 -28.28 28.19 23.39
CA GLU A 111 -29.39 29.07 23.00
C GLU A 111 -30.69 28.50 23.59
N ILE A 112 -31.41 29.35 24.29
CA ILE A 112 -32.73 29.00 24.84
C ILE A 112 -33.78 29.33 23.76
N VAL A 113 -34.46 28.31 23.27
CA VAL A 113 -35.58 28.48 22.34
C VAL A 113 -36.88 28.57 23.15
N VAL A 114 -37.53 29.75 23.11
CA VAL A 114 -38.74 30.01 23.87
C VAL A 114 -39.95 29.67 23.00
N TYR A 115 -40.90 28.91 23.59
CA TYR A 115 -42.16 28.64 22.92
C TYR A 115 -43.02 29.92 22.88
N PRO A 116 -43.66 30.28 21.74
CA PRO A 116 -44.50 31.46 21.61
C PRO A 116 -45.64 31.43 22.60
N GLN A 117 -45.69 32.40 23.51
CA GLN A 117 -46.65 32.41 24.62
C GLN A 117 -48.08 32.55 24.17
N ASP A 118 -48.33 33.21 23.07
CA ASP A 118 -49.65 33.37 22.41
C ASP A 118 -50.22 32.06 21.88
N LYS A 119 -49.39 31.01 21.78
CA LYS A 119 -49.80 29.65 21.34
C LYS A 119 -49.93 28.67 22.47
N LEU A 120 -49.67 29.07 23.71
CA LEU A 120 -49.83 28.19 24.87
C LEU A 120 -51.28 28.17 25.37
N PRO A 121 -51.86 27.02 25.72
CA PRO A 121 -53.13 26.93 26.46
C PRO A 121 -53.00 27.66 27.81
N PRO A 122 -54.12 28.22 28.35
CA PRO A 122 -54.11 28.96 29.60
C PRO A 122 -53.67 28.16 30.85
N ASP A 123 -53.72 26.84 30.77
CA ASP A 123 -53.36 25.87 31.81
C ASP A 123 -52.00 25.22 31.58
N ALA A 124 -51.20 25.74 30.64
CA ALA A 124 -49.87 25.20 30.33
C ALA A 124 -48.86 25.55 31.46
N GLU A 125 -48.25 24.54 32.01
CA GLU A 125 -47.19 24.65 33.01
C GLU A 125 -45.80 24.39 32.39
N PHE A 126 -44.81 25.24 32.73
CA PHE A 126 -43.45 24.99 32.33
C PHE A 126 -42.85 23.77 33.04
N LYS A 127 -42.39 22.78 32.31
CA LYS A 127 -41.84 21.51 32.83
C LYS A 127 -40.32 21.39 32.63
N GLY A 128 -39.63 22.42 32.23
CA GLY A 128 -38.19 22.41 31.98
C GLY A 128 -37.85 22.45 30.51
N TYR A 129 -36.61 22.04 30.17
CA TYR A 129 -36.05 22.08 28.83
C TYR A 129 -35.79 20.65 28.31
N GLU A 130 -36.02 20.44 27.03
CA GLU A 130 -35.49 19.30 26.30
C GLU A 130 -34.21 19.75 25.58
N GLU A 131 -33.09 19.07 25.81
CA GLU A 131 -31.79 19.45 25.25
C GLU A 131 -31.54 18.75 23.95
N VAL A 132 -31.22 19.51 22.90
CA VAL A 132 -30.84 19.01 21.57
C VAL A 132 -29.55 19.66 21.14
N ILE A 133 -28.50 18.85 20.85
CA ILE A 133 -27.23 19.33 20.34
C ILE A 133 -27.25 19.29 18.81
N VAL A 134 -27.15 20.44 18.17
CA VAL A 134 -27.04 20.60 16.72
C VAL A 134 -25.62 21.04 16.38
N GLN A 135 -24.92 20.26 15.54
CA GLN A 135 -23.62 20.66 14.98
C GLN A 135 -23.84 21.43 13.69
N ASP A 136 -23.24 22.59 13.58
CA ASP A 136 -23.26 23.43 12.41
C ASP A 136 -21.85 23.96 12.11
N ILE A 137 -21.60 24.52 10.92
CA ILE A 137 -20.35 25.12 10.50
C ILE A 137 -20.60 26.55 10.02
N LEU A 138 -19.79 27.49 10.49
CA LEU A 138 -19.77 28.88 10.02
C LEU A 138 -18.45 29.12 9.27
N LEU A 139 -18.53 29.28 7.94
CA LEU A 139 -17.40 29.68 7.12
C LEU A 139 -17.38 31.21 7.00
N LYS A 140 -16.37 31.85 7.58
CA LYS A 140 -16.21 33.30 7.54
C LYS A 140 -14.76 33.63 7.21
N THR A 141 -14.57 34.57 6.26
CA THR A 141 -13.24 35.14 5.98
C THR A 141 -12.83 36.10 7.10
N ASP A 142 -11.55 36.03 7.48
CA ASP A 142 -10.93 36.93 8.45
C ASP A 142 -9.83 37.75 7.74
N ASN A 143 -10.21 38.91 7.22
CA ASN A 143 -9.30 39.80 6.48
C ASN A 143 -8.70 40.82 7.46
N VAL A 144 -7.41 40.66 7.80
CA VAL A 144 -6.72 41.51 8.78
C VAL A 144 -5.85 42.56 8.10
N LEU A 145 -6.05 43.80 8.43
CA LEU A 145 -5.18 44.92 8.03
C LEU A 145 -4.05 45.11 9.06
N PHE A 146 -2.85 44.65 8.74
CA PHE A 146 -1.67 44.90 9.57
C PHE A 146 -1.03 46.25 9.24
N ARG A 147 -1.04 47.18 10.17
CA ARG A 147 -0.33 48.47 10.10
C ARG A 147 1.05 48.30 10.72
N LYS A 148 2.08 48.11 9.91
CA LYS A 148 3.46 47.87 10.32
C LYS A 148 4.17 49.20 10.59
N GLN A 149 4.77 49.38 11.79
CA GLN A 149 5.61 50.51 12.08
C GLN A 149 6.86 50.50 11.21
N LYS A 150 7.20 51.66 10.66
CA LYS A 150 8.34 51.87 9.79
C LYS A 150 9.21 52.98 10.34
N TYR A 151 10.47 52.69 10.59
CA TYR A 151 11.46 53.65 11.08
C TYR A 151 12.59 53.80 10.05
N TYR A 152 13.10 55.02 9.92
CA TYR A 152 14.28 55.30 9.11
C TYR A 152 15.40 55.82 10.01
N SER A 153 16.60 55.30 9.90
CA SER A 153 17.80 55.77 10.62
C SER A 153 18.70 56.56 9.66
N PRO A 154 18.82 57.86 9.81
CA PRO A 154 19.69 58.67 8.98
C PRO A 154 21.17 58.29 9.12
N SER A 155 21.60 57.87 10.31
CA SER A 155 22.99 57.51 10.59
C SER A 155 23.44 56.23 9.89
N SER A 156 22.54 55.26 9.70
CA SER A 156 22.82 54.00 9.04
C SER A 156 22.29 53.91 7.58
N GLY A 157 21.50 54.89 7.16
CA GLY A 157 20.81 54.89 5.86
C GLY A 157 19.79 53.76 5.68
N LYS A 158 19.39 53.07 6.76
CA LYS A 158 18.54 51.89 6.72
C LYS A 158 17.11 52.16 7.18
N THR A 159 16.19 51.46 6.53
CA THR A 159 14.79 51.42 6.93
C THR A 159 14.51 50.14 7.73
N TYR A 160 13.86 50.29 8.87
CA TYR A 160 13.41 49.20 9.75
C TYR A 160 11.90 49.10 9.65
N LEU A 161 11.40 47.89 9.38
CA LEU A 161 9.98 47.62 9.26
C LEU A 161 9.59 46.51 10.26
N ALA A 162 8.54 46.73 11.05
CA ALA A 162 8.04 45.73 11.97
C ALA A 162 7.69 44.42 11.23
N PRO A 163 8.07 43.23 11.74
CA PRO A 163 7.68 41.94 11.16
C PRO A 163 6.17 41.73 11.28
N LEU A 164 5.61 40.87 10.45
CA LEU A 164 4.28 40.32 10.66
C LEU A 164 4.28 39.35 11.85
N PRO A 165 3.14 39.12 12.51
CA PRO A 165 3.01 38.07 13.53
C PRO A 165 3.44 36.72 13.00
N THR A 166 3.92 35.85 13.89
CA THR A 166 4.33 34.49 13.53
C THR A 166 3.22 33.74 12.77
N GLY A 167 3.57 33.04 11.72
CA GLY A 167 2.64 32.32 10.85
C GLY A 167 2.04 33.14 9.69
N TYR A 168 2.08 34.49 9.78
CA TYR A 168 1.62 35.38 8.71
C TYR A 168 2.78 35.73 7.78
N GLU A 169 2.95 34.93 6.73
CA GLU A 169 3.96 35.16 5.70
C GLU A 169 3.26 35.34 4.34
N GLY A 170 3.46 36.48 3.68
CA GLY A 170 2.83 36.84 2.42
C GLY A 170 1.38 37.32 2.57
N GLU A 171 0.57 37.03 1.55
CA GLU A 171 -0.81 37.58 1.43
C GLU A 171 -1.88 36.71 2.12
N PHE A 172 -1.55 35.46 2.46
CA PHE A 172 -2.49 34.52 3.07
C PHE A 172 -2.05 34.08 4.45
N GLY A 173 -2.97 34.08 5.40
CA GLY A 173 -2.73 33.67 6.77
C GLY A 173 -2.60 32.14 6.94
N PRO A 174 -2.20 31.67 8.13
CA PRO A 174 -1.96 30.25 8.39
C PRO A 174 -3.21 29.39 8.24
N GLY A 175 -4.39 29.90 8.63
CA GLY A 175 -5.64 29.13 8.56
C GLY A 175 -6.04 28.73 7.13
N ILE A 176 -5.94 29.67 6.18
CA ILE A 176 -6.27 29.38 4.77
C ILE A 176 -5.24 28.43 4.11
N LYS A 177 -3.94 28.59 4.47
CA LYS A 177 -2.90 27.67 4.00
C LYS A 177 -3.14 26.25 4.50
N ALA A 178 -3.49 26.08 5.77
CA ALA A 178 -3.81 24.79 6.37
C ALA A 178 -5.06 24.17 5.76
N LEU A 179 -6.12 24.95 5.53
CA LEU A 179 -7.35 24.48 4.88
C LEU A 179 -7.05 23.96 3.47
N VAL A 180 -6.32 24.73 2.66
CA VAL A 180 -5.94 24.35 1.30
C VAL A 180 -5.15 23.05 1.28
N MET A 181 -4.15 22.90 2.15
CA MET A 181 -3.33 21.68 2.22
C MET A 181 -4.15 20.49 2.68
N SER A 182 -5.04 20.66 3.65
CA SER A 182 -5.91 19.59 4.14
C SER A 182 -6.91 19.11 3.07
N LEU A 183 -7.54 20.05 2.36
CA LEU A 183 -8.46 19.71 1.27
C LEU A 183 -7.74 19.07 0.09
N TYR A 184 -6.54 19.52 -0.24
CA TYR A 184 -5.76 18.98 -1.35
C TYR A 184 -5.21 17.58 -1.04
N TYR A 185 -4.47 17.41 0.05
CA TYR A 185 -3.79 16.15 0.40
C TYR A 185 -4.72 15.17 1.15
N GLY A 186 -5.45 15.66 2.14
CA GLY A 186 -6.35 14.85 2.96
C GLY A 186 -7.70 14.57 2.30
N GLY A 187 -8.28 15.58 1.62
CA GLY A 187 -9.58 15.50 0.95
C GLY A 187 -9.54 15.13 -0.52
N ASN A 188 -8.36 14.96 -1.12
CA ASN A 188 -8.18 14.67 -2.56
C ASN A 188 -8.80 15.72 -3.51
N MET A 189 -8.97 16.95 -3.07
CA MET A 189 -9.53 18.02 -3.90
C MET A 189 -8.51 18.45 -4.95
N THR A 190 -8.93 18.65 -6.21
CA THR A 190 -8.02 19.13 -7.27
C THR A 190 -7.76 20.63 -7.14
N GLN A 191 -6.64 21.13 -7.70
CA GLN A 191 -6.31 22.56 -7.65
C GLN A 191 -7.42 23.43 -8.25
N GLY A 192 -8.02 23.03 -9.38
CA GLY A 192 -9.12 23.77 -9.98
C GLY A 192 -10.34 23.86 -9.07
N LYS A 193 -10.72 22.73 -8.44
CA LYS A 193 -11.85 22.73 -7.50
C LYS A 193 -11.57 23.50 -6.21
N LEU A 194 -10.32 23.55 -5.77
CA LEU A 194 -9.91 24.40 -4.64
C LEU A 194 -10.08 25.88 -4.97
N LEU A 195 -9.66 26.32 -6.15
CA LEU A 195 -9.82 27.72 -6.59
C LEU A 195 -11.29 28.12 -6.69
N GLU A 196 -12.14 27.26 -7.25
CA GLU A 196 -13.59 27.48 -7.28
C GLU A 196 -14.15 27.62 -5.85
N PHE A 197 -13.87 26.65 -4.97
CA PHE A 197 -14.33 26.67 -3.58
C PHE A 197 -13.86 27.92 -2.82
N LEU A 198 -12.59 28.32 -2.97
CA LEU A 198 -12.06 29.53 -2.34
C LEU A 198 -12.75 30.81 -2.85
N SER A 199 -13.01 30.86 -4.16
CA SER A 199 -13.76 31.98 -4.76
C SER A 199 -15.18 32.08 -4.21
N ASP A 200 -15.87 30.93 -4.07
CA ASP A 200 -17.25 30.87 -3.55
C ASP A 200 -17.36 31.40 -2.11
N ILE A 201 -16.30 31.25 -1.31
CA ILE A 201 -16.24 31.79 0.06
C ILE A 201 -15.54 33.16 0.15
N GLY A 202 -15.34 33.83 -0.99
CA GLY A 202 -14.82 35.20 -1.06
C GLY A 202 -13.29 35.33 -0.91
N ILE A 203 -12.51 34.25 -1.20
CA ILE A 203 -11.05 34.27 -1.19
C ILE A 203 -10.51 34.23 -2.61
N SER A 204 -9.83 35.28 -3.03
CA SER A 204 -9.18 35.36 -4.34
C SER A 204 -7.74 34.88 -4.26
N MET A 205 -7.48 33.67 -4.77
CA MET A 205 -6.15 33.06 -4.83
C MET A 205 -5.77 32.72 -6.27
N SER A 206 -4.57 33.09 -6.70
CA SER A 206 -4.10 32.74 -8.04
C SER A 206 -3.67 31.26 -8.11
N ALA A 207 -3.85 30.65 -9.29
CA ALA A 207 -3.41 29.27 -9.53
C ALA A 207 -1.91 29.09 -9.31
N GLY A 208 -1.10 30.11 -9.64
CA GLY A 208 0.35 30.09 -9.40
C GLY A 208 0.69 30.08 -7.93
N TYR A 209 0.01 30.90 -7.12
CA TYR A 209 0.21 30.89 -5.66
C TYR A 209 -0.20 29.54 -5.05
N LEU A 210 -1.38 29.02 -5.42
CA LEU A 210 -1.86 27.73 -4.97
C LEU A 210 -0.86 26.60 -5.29
N SER A 211 -0.39 26.55 -6.53
CA SER A 211 0.60 25.55 -6.93
C SER A 211 1.93 25.68 -6.15
N ASN A 212 2.39 26.92 -5.92
CA ASN A 212 3.60 27.16 -5.14
C ASN A 212 3.43 26.75 -3.68
N LEU A 213 2.27 27.04 -3.06
CA LEU A 213 1.95 26.63 -1.70
C LEU A 213 2.00 25.11 -1.53
N LEU A 214 1.47 24.38 -2.51
CA LEU A 214 1.40 22.91 -2.48
C LEU A 214 2.74 22.21 -2.79
N ILE A 215 3.64 22.86 -3.55
CA ILE A 215 4.79 22.16 -4.14
C ILE A 215 6.14 22.74 -3.67
N LYS A 216 6.27 24.06 -3.49
CA LYS A 216 7.58 24.71 -3.41
C LYS A 216 8.23 24.81 -2.03
N ASN A 217 7.50 24.63 -0.93
CA ASN A 217 8.06 24.84 0.42
C ASN A 217 7.85 23.64 1.37
N PRO A 218 8.27 22.42 0.98
CA PRO A 218 8.17 21.28 1.88
C PRO A 218 9.32 21.19 2.91
N SER A 219 10.29 22.12 2.95
CA SER A 219 11.56 21.93 3.68
C SER A 219 11.39 21.55 5.17
N ALA A 220 10.52 22.25 5.92
CA ALA A 220 10.25 21.89 7.30
C ALA A 220 9.49 20.55 7.41
N PHE A 221 8.53 20.32 6.54
CA PHE A 221 7.79 19.05 6.45
C PHE A 221 8.65 17.90 5.94
N GLU A 222 9.64 18.17 5.11
CA GLU A 222 10.62 17.15 4.66
C GLU A 222 11.49 16.67 5.81
N VAL A 223 11.91 17.56 6.70
CA VAL A 223 12.66 17.17 7.90
C VAL A 223 11.80 16.25 8.78
N GLU A 224 10.59 16.68 9.10
CA GLU A 224 9.66 15.87 9.91
C GLU A 224 9.30 14.54 9.23
N TYR A 225 9.13 14.53 7.91
CA TYR A 225 8.92 13.32 7.12
C TYR A 225 10.09 12.31 7.27
N LYS A 226 11.34 12.79 7.22
CA LYS A 226 12.53 11.96 7.41
C LYS A 226 12.62 11.42 8.84
N GLU A 227 12.29 12.25 9.82
CA GLU A 227 12.24 11.84 11.23
C GLU A 227 11.14 10.78 11.47
N VAL A 228 9.94 10.99 10.91
CA VAL A 228 8.85 10.01 10.94
C VAL A 228 9.29 8.69 10.32
N TYR A 229 10.03 8.73 9.22
CA TYR A 229 10.52 7.53 8.57
C TYR A 229 11.54 6.79 9.44
N SER A 230 12.55 7.47 9.94
CA SER A 230 13.57 6.88 10.81
C SER A 230 12.96 6.26 12.08
N GLU A 231 12.11 7.00 12.80
CA GLU A 231 11.45 6.48 13.99
C GLU A 231 10.42 5.40 13.68
N GLY A 232 9.77 5.51 12.53
CA GLY A 232 8.85 4.47 12.05
C GLY A 232 9.56 3.14 11.81
N LEU A 233 10.72 3.15 11.18
CA LEU A 233 11.56 1.95 11.01
C LEU A 233 12.04 1.39 12.34
N ALA A 234 12.49 2.25 13.25
CA ALA A 234 12.95 1.85 14.58
C ALA A 234 11.83 1.32 15.49
N SER A 235 10.58 1.71 15.20
CA SER A 235 9.43 1.38 16.05
C SER A 235 9.02 -0.10 16.01
N SER A 236 9.50 -0.90 15.06
CA SER A 236 9.17 -2.33 14.94
C SER A 236 10.24 -3.09 14.17
N PRO A 237 10.61 -4.31 14.56
CA PRO A 237 11.53 -5.16 13.82
C PRO A 237 10.93 -5.66 12.50
N TRP A 238 9.60 -5.61 12.34
CA TRP A 238 8.91 -5.99 11.11
C TRP A 238 8.17 -4.80 10.49
N GLN A 239 8.10 -4.79 9.17
CA GLN A 239 7.44 -3.74 8.41
C GLN A 239 6.59 -4.33 7.29
N HIS A 240 5.45 -3.70 7.02
CA HIS A 240 4.68 -3.95 5.80
C HIS A 240 5.30 -3.24 4.61
N PHE A 241 5.34 -3.90 3.47
CA PHE A 241 5.76 -3.28 2.21
C PHE A 241 4.80 -3.62 1.07
N ASP A 242 4.49 -2.64 0.22
CA ASP A 242 3.72 -2.82 -1.02
C ASP A 242 4.17 -1.82 -2.08
N GLN A 243 3.80 -2.05 -3.32
CA GLN A 243 4.13 -1.20 -4.44
C GLN A 243 2.92 -0.95 -5.33
N THR A 244 2.73 0.31 -5.74
CA THR A 244 1.71 0.66 -6.72
C THR A 244 2.30 1.49 -7.85
N GLY A 245 1.77 1.32 -9.07
CA GLY A 245 2.21 2.14 -10.21
C GLY A 245 1.95 3.62 -9.97
N ALA A 246 2.88 4.45 -10.39
CA ALA A 246 2.78 5.90 -10.43
C ALA A 246 3.08 6.41 -11.84
N ARG A 247 2.82 7.70 -12.08
CA ARG A 247 3.15 8.36 -13.33
C ARG A 247 3.66 9.76 -13.05
N VAL A 248 4.83 10.11 -13.61
CA VAL A 248 5.48 11.40 -13.42
C VAL A 248 5.86 11.95 -14.79
N GLY A 249 5.35 13.13 -15.15
CA GLY A 249 5.62 13.74 -16.45
C GLY A 249 5.29 12.83 -17.65
N GLY A 250 4.25 11.99 -17.53
CA GLY A 250 3.89 11.03 -18.57
C GLY A 250 4.69 9.72 -18.57
N VAL A 251 5.73 9.57 -17.72
CA VAL A 251 6.57 8.36 -17.59
C VAL A 251 6.09 7.48 -16.44
N ASN A 252 6.14 6.15 -16.63
CA ASN A 252 5.77 5.21 -15.58
C ASN A 252 6.82 5.20 -14.47
N HIS A 253 6.35 5.25 -13.23
CA HIS A 253 7.11 5.16 -12.00
C HIS A 253 6.42 4.18 -11.04
N THR A 254 7.01 3.94 -9.90
CA THR A 254 6.46 3.09 -8.85
C THR A 254 6.48 3.84 -7.52
N THR A 255 5.34 3.95 -6.86
CA THR A 255 5.28 4.39 -5.46
C THR A 255 5.43 3.18 -4.55
N ASN A 256 6.45 3.21 -3.73
CA ASN A 256 6.72 2.23 -2.69
C ASN A 256 6.03 2.69 -1.41
N ILE A 257 5.43 1.77 -0.70
CA ILE A 257 4.75 1.99 0.56
C ILE A 257 5.44 1.14 1.62
N ILE A 258 5.93 1.78 2.67
CA ILE A 258 6.42 1.10 3.85
C ILE A 258 5.66 1.61 5.07
N CYS A 259 5.20 0.70 5.92
CA CYS A 259 4.37 1.08 7.05
C CYS A 259 4.31 0.00 8.12
N ASN A 260 3.90 0.45 9.31
CA ASN A 260 3.41 -0.39 10.39
C ASN A 260 2.17 0.29 11.03
N PRO A 261 1.61 -0.15 12.14
CA PRO A 261 0.46 0.50 12.76
C PRO A 261 0.63 1.96 13.16
N LEU A 262 1.86 2.47 13.33
CA LEU A 262 2.13 3.84 13.79
C LEU A 262 2.39 4.83 12.65
N TYR A 263 2.88 4.39 11.52
CA TYR A 263 3.26 5.28 10.43
C TYR A 263 2.99 4.70 9.05
N THR A 264 2.99 5.56 8.06
CA THR A 264 3.02 5.19 6.63
C THR A 264 3.93 6.16 5.89
N VAL A 265 4.83 5.63 5.07
CA VAL A 265 5.70 6.43 4.21
C VAL A 265 5.55 5.99 2.77
N TYR A 266 5.44 6.97 1.88
CA TYR A 266 5.40 6.83 0.42
C TYR A 266 6.70 7.36 -0.16
N ILE A 267 7.31 6.57 -1.06
CA ILE A 267 8.51 6.97 -1.81
C ILE A 267 8.34 6.53 -3.26
N THR A 268 8.33 7.49 -4.17
CA THR A 268 8.17 7.21 -5.60
C THR A 268 9.53 7.07 -6.27
N THR A 269 9.78 5.91 -6.90
CA THR A 269 11.00 5.57 -7.63
C THR A 269 10.72 5.38 -9.12
N GLN A 270 11.75 5.51 -9.94
CA GLN A 270 11.62 5.30 -11.39
C GLN A 270 11.41 3.83 -11.73
N ASN A 271 12.13 2.93 -11.06
CA ASN A 271 12.11 1.51 -11.32
C ASN A 271 11.36 0.72 -10.24
N LYS A 272 11.00 -0.52 -10.59
CA LYS A 272 10.40 -1.51 -9.69
C LYS A 272 11.36 -2.72 -9.56
N ASP A 273 12.56 -2.48 -9.08
CA ASP A 273 13.61 -3.48 -8.90
C ASP A 273 14.10 -3.53 -7.46
N ARG A 274 14.94 -4.50 -7.14
CA ARG A 274 15.48 -4.72 -5.79
C ARG A 274 16.35 -3.55 -5.32
N LEU A 275 17.14 -2.96 -6.20
CA LEU A 275 17.97 -1.78 -5.88
C LEU A 275 17.09 -0.58 -5.53
N SER A 276 15.97 -0.39 -6.23
CA SER A 276 14.99 0.65 -5.88
C SER A 276 14.35 0.42 -4.51
N VAL A 277 14.03 -0.83 -4.16
CA VAL A 277 13.54 -1.16 -2.82
C VAL A 277 14.60 -0.87 -1.76
N LEU A 278 15.87 -1.22 -2.00
CA LEU A 278 16.97 -0.89 -1.08
C LEU A 278 17.13 0.63 -0.87
N LYS A 279 17.00 1.44 -1.94
CA LYS A 279 16.99 2.92 -1.81
C LYS A 279 15.87 3.39 -0.88
N VAL A 280 14.71 2.77 -0.99
CA VAL A 280 13.58 3.05 -0.08
C VAL A 280 13.94 2.64 1.34
N LEU A 281 14.37 1.41 1.58
CA LEU A 281 14.70 0.91 2.92
C LEU A 281 15.79 1.75 3.62
N GLN A 282 16.73 2.28 2.84
CA GLN A 282 17.81 3.13 3.35
C GLN A 282 17.49 4.64 3.34
N ASN A 283 16.29 5.02 2.87
CA ASN A 283 15.89 6.43 2.71
C ASN A 283 16.97 7.27 1.97
N THR A 284 17.51 6.71 0.89
CA THR A 284 18.58 7.32 0.11
C THR A 284 18.26 7.38 -1.38
N THR A 285 18.85 8.30 -2.08
CA THR A 285 18.83 8.35 -3.55
C THR A 285 19.99 7.61 -4.18
N GLU A 286 21.07 7.43 -3.43
CA GLU A 286 22.33 6.79 -3.89
C GLU A 286 22.63 5.61 -2.98
N LEU A 287 22.91 4.45 -3.59
CA LEU A 287 23.31 3.26 -2.87
C LEU A 287 24.83 3.20 -2.75
N GLU A 288 25.26 2.65 -1.65
CA GLU A 288 26.63 2.20 -1.42
C GLU A 288 26.71 0.68 -1.51
N PHE A 289 27.88 0.18 -1.80
CA PHE A 289 28.15 -1.22 -2.10
C PHE A 289 29.38 -1.69 -1.35
N VAL A 290 29.35 -2.93 -0.86
CA VAL A 290 30.50 -3.56 -0.21
C VAL A 290 30.70 -4.98 -0.73
N LEU A 291 31.95 -5.40 -0.87
CA LEU A 291 32.31 -6.78 -1.17
C LEU A 291 32.82 -7.43 0.12
N ASN A 292 31.99 -8.24 0.77
CA ASN A 292 32.30 -8.94 2.01
C ASN A 292 31.74 -10.39 1.98
N SER A 293 31.84 -11.12 3.07
CA SER A 293 31.34 -12.50 3.15
C SER A 293 29.86 -12.62 2.75
N LEU A 294 29.00 -11.74 3.27
CA LEU A 294 27.58 -11.74 2.93
C LEU A 294 27.31 -11.51 1.44
N THR A 295 28.12 -10.64 0.80
CA THR A 295 28.02 -10.46 -0.67
C THR A 295 28.23 -11.78 -1.40
N TYR A 296 29.23 -12.56 -1.00
CA TYR A 296 29.55 -13.83 -1.68
C TYR A 296 28.49 -14.90 -1.42
N ASP A 297 27.93 -14.98 -0.21
CA ASP A 297 26.84 -15.89 0.12
C ASP A 297 25.58 -15.56 -0.74
N LEU A 298 25.26 -14.26 -0.86
CA LEU A 298 24.16 -13.81 -1.72
C LEU A 298 24.42 -14.09 -3.21
N LEU A 299 25.66 -13.95 -3.67
CA LEU A 299 26.03 -14.24 -5.08
C LEU A 299 25.90 -15.74 -5.39
N GLU A 300 26.12 -16.61 -4.43
CA GLU A 300 25.88 -18.06 -4.56
C GLU A 300 24.39 -18.33 -4.73
N VAL A 301 23.55 -17.76 -3.86
CA VAL A 301 22.08 -17.86 -3.94
C VAL A 301 21.55 -17.29 -5.27
N LEU A 302 22.10 -16.16 -5.74
CA LEU A 302 21.76 -15.54 -7.01
C LEU A 302 22.35 -16.28 -8.23
N ASN A 303 23.06 -17.37 -8.03
CA ASN A 303 23.68 -18.20 -9.05
C ASN A 303 24.61 -17.38 -9.99
N LEU A 304 25.52 -16.60 -9.40
CA LEU A 304 26.57 -15.94 -10.18
C LEU A 304 27.59 -17.00 -10.67
N PRO A 305 27.95 -17.04 -11.98
CA PRO A 305 28.95 -17.98 -12.46
C PRO A 305 30.29 -17.88 -11.69
N THR A 306 30.85 -19.02 -11.29
CA THR A 306 32.06 -19.14 -10.46
C THR A 306 33.25 -18.33 -11.00
N LYS A 307 33.39 -18.25 -12.31
CA LYS A 307 34.45 -17.44 -12.96
C LYS A 307 34.41 -15.97 -12.54
N TRP A 308 33.20 -15.39 -12.36
CA TRP A 308 33.06 -14.01 -11.95
C TRP A 308 33.24 -13.85 -10.44
N ASN A 309 32.78 -14.82 -9.66
CA ASN A 309 32.98 -14.85 -8.22
C ASN A 309 34.49 -14.85 -7.87
N ASN A 310 35.29 -15.68 -8.56
CA ASN A 310 36.73 -15.72 -8.35
C ASN A 310 37.44 -14.41 -8.74
N ARG A 311 36.96 -13.69 -9.75
CA ARG A 311 37.52 -12.39 -10.13
C ARG A 311 37.14 -11.29 -9.15
N LEU A 312 35.91 -11.29 -8.63
CA LEU A 312 35.47 -10.32 -7.63
C LEU A 312 36.33 -10.39 -6.35
N LYS A 313 36.80 -11.58 -5.97
CA LYS A 313 37.70 -11.75 -4.81
C LYS A 313 39.06 -11.06 -4.97
N LEU A 314 39.43 -10.63 -6.18
CA LEU A 314 40.65 -9.87 -6.44
C LEU A 314 40.46 -8.36 -6.24
N LEU A 315 39.22 -7.89 -6.14
CA LEU A 315 38.90 -6.50 -5.85
C LEU A 315 39.08 -6.20 -4.35
N PRO A 316 39.19 -4.90 -3.98
CA PRO A 316 39.26 -4.53 -2.57
C PRO A 316 38.03 -5.08 -1.80
N GLN A 317 38.29 -5.79 -0.71
CA GLN A 317 37.28 -6.36 0.17
C GLN A 317 37.05 -5.44 1.37
N GLU A 318 35.87 -5.54 1.99
CA GLU A 318 35.45 -4.73 3.16
C GLU A 318 35.55 -3.20 2.92
N THR A 319 35.57 -2.79 1.65
CA THR A 319 35.65 -1.39 1.23
C THR A 319 34.28 -0.97 0.67
N THR A 320 33.81 0.20 1.09
CA THR A 320 32.58 0.78 0.56
C THR A 320 32.83 1.49 -0.77
N PHE A 321 31.98 1.22 -1.74
CA PHE A 321 32.01 1.83 -3.07
C PHE A 321 30.72 2.58 -3.36
N THR A 322 30.83 3.69 -4.04
CA THR A 322 29.72 4.30 -4.75
C THR A 322 29.35 3.48 -5.99
N GLU A 323 28.17 3.75 -6.56
CA GLU A 323 27.74 3.06 -7.79
C GLU A 323 28.71 3.30 -8.97
N ILE A 324 29.29 4.49 -9.04
CA ILE A 324 30.25 4.86 -10.09
C ILE A 324 31.55 4.06 -9.92
N GLU A 325 32.10 4.04 -8.72
CA GLU A 325 33.34 3.31 -8.41
C GLU A 325 33.21 1.82 -8.65
N LEU A 326 32.11 1.22 -8.15
CA LEU A 326 31.86 -0.19 -8.38
C LEU A 326 31.73 -0.50 -9.88
N ASN A 327 30.99 0.31 -10.65
CA ASN A 327 30.87 0.09 -12.09
C ASN A 327 32.23 0.19 -12.81
N GLN A 328 33.10 1.15 -12.43
CA GLN A 328 34.45 1.27 -12.98
C GLN A 328 35.31 0.01 -12.70
N LEU A 329 35.28 -0.48 -11.46
CA LEU A 329 35.98 -1.70 -11.10
C LEU A 329 35.45 -2.92 -11.87
N LEU A 330 34.14 -3.03 -12.02
CA LEU A 330 33.53 -4.13 -12.79
C LEU A 330 33.90 -4.07 -14.27
N ASP A 331 34.01 -2.89 -14.86
CA ASP A 331 34.42 -2.71 -16.26
C ASP A 331 35.89 -3.05 -16.49
N GLU A 332 36.75 -2.69 -15.53
CA GLU A 332 38.20 -2.95 -15.60
C GLU A 332 38.53 -4.42 -15.37
N TYR A 333 38.00 -5.03 -14.30
CA TYR A 333 38.42 -6.38 -13.87
C TYR A 333 37.52 -7.51 -14.42
N LEU A 334 36.25 -7.23 -14.75
CA LEU A 334 35.29 -8.21 -15.24
C LEU A 334 34.90 -7.95 -16.70
N VAL A 335 35.88 -7.87 -17.57
CA VAL A 335 35.68 -7.62 -19.01
C VAL A 335 34.66 -8.62 -19.59
N ASN A 336 33.71 -8.12 -20.39
CA ASN A 336 32.58 -8.88 -20.96
C ASN A 336 31.58 -9.41 -19.91
N LEU A 337 31.44 -8.76 -18.76
CA LEU A 337 30.38 -9.06 -17.80
C LEU A 337 29.01 -8.74 -18.42
N ASN A 338 28.13 -9.73 -18.49
CA ASN A 338 26.79 -9.49 -19.02
C ASN A 338 25.92 -8.67 -18.05
N PRO A 339 24.88 -7.96 -18.55
CA PRO A 339 24.05 -7.09 -17.72
C PRO A 339 23.40 -7.81 -16.53
N GLN A 340 22.94 -9.06 -16.70
CA GLN A 340 22.32 -9.84 -15.64
C GLN A 340 23.30 -10.15 -14.50
N SER A 341 24.53 -10.57 -14.82
CA SER A 341 25.56 -10.81 -13.82
C SER A 341 25.96 -9.51 -13.10
N ARG A 342 26.04 -8.39 -13.83
CA ARG A 342 26.29 -7.07 -13.24
C ARG A 342 25.19 -6.69 -12.24
N THR A 343 23.92 -6.88 -12.59
CA THR A 343 22.78 -6.63 -11.69
C THR A 343 22.88 -7.49 -10.43
N ARG A 344 23.16 -8.78 -10.55
CA ARG A 344 23.33 -9.69 -9.40
C ARG A 344 24.43 -9.23 -8.46
N ILE A 345 25.59 -8.80 -9.01
CA ILE A 345 26.70 -8.28 -8.20
C ILE A 345 26.29 -7.00 -7.46
N LYS A 346 25.66 -6.08 -8.15
CA LYS A 346 25.18 -4.82 -7.54
C LYS A 346 24.11 -5.10 -6.46
N GLU A 347 23.16 -5.99 -6.72
CA GLU A 347 22.14 -6.36 -5.73
C GLU A 347 22.78 -6.97 -4.49
N ALA A 348 23.68 -7.96 -4.64
CA ALA A 348 24.33 -8.62 -3.51
C ALA A 348 25.18 -7.63 -2.70
N ALA A 349 25.98 -6.80 -3.35
CA ALA A 349 26.86 -5.83 -2.68
C ALA A 349 26.06 -4.71 -1.98
N ALA A 350 24.95 -4.26 -2.55
CA ALA A 350 24.07 -3.27 -1.92
C ALA A 350 23.28 -3.86 -0.72
N ILE A 351 22.85 -5.11 -0.80
CA ILE A 351 22.21 -5.81 0.33
C ILE A 351 23.23 -5.96 1.46
N ALA A 352 24.45 -6.40 1.16
CA ALA A 352 25.49 -6.56 2.17
C ALA A 352 25.83 -5.23 2.86
N PHE A 353 25.88 -4.12 2.11
CA PHE A 353 26.05 -2.80 2.70
C PHE A 353 24.85 -2.43 3.60
N TYR A 354 23.61 -2.68 3.17
CA TYR A 354 22.42 -2.41 3.96
C TYR A 354 22.46 -3.12 5.33
N HIS A 355 22.92 -4.35 5.38
CA HIS A 355 23.03 -5.10 6.63
C HIS A 355 24.26 -4.69 7.49
N GLN A 356 25.30 -4.13 6.90
CA GLN A 356 26.51 -3.69 7.60
C GLN A 356 26.39 -2.28 8.19
N GLN A 357 25.59 -1.42 7.57
CA GLN A 357 25.47 -0.03 7.98
C GLN A 357 24.71 0.12 9.33
N SER A 358 25.01 1.22 10.08
CA SER A 358 24.37 1.55 11.36
C SER A 358 23.66 2.89 11.38
N ILE A 359 23.50 3.52 10.20
CA ILE A 359 22.91 4.87 10.07
C ILE A 359 21.39 4.81 10.18
N ILE A 360 20.78 3.76 9.63
CA ILE A 360 19.34 3.55 9.60
C ILE A 360 19.03 2.17 10.21
N PRO A 361 17.93 2.02 10.98
CA PRO A 361 17.51 0.73 11.49
C PRO A 361 17.34 -0.30 10.38
N VAL A 362 18.03 -1.42 10.46
CA VAL A 362 17.87 -2.55 9.55
C VAL A 362 16.61 -3.31 9.94
N ILE A 363 15.73 -3.50 8.96
CA ILE A 363 14.48 -4.25 9.15
C ILE A 363 14.82 -5.74 9.24
N LYS A 364 14.37 -6.41 10.30
CA LYS A 364 14.56 -7.84 10.46
C LYS A 364 13.61 -8.63 9.57
N THR A 365 12.31 -8.31 9.63
CA THR A 365 11.26 -9.05 8.92
C THR A 365 10.47 -8.12 7.98
N LEU A 366 10.36 -8.48 6.71
CA LEU A 366 9.55 -7.77 5.73
C LEU A 366 8.28 -8.56 5.44
N LEU A 367 7.09 -7.93 5.64
CA LEU A 367 5.81 -8.51 5.29
C LEU A 367 5.28 -7.92 3.99
N CYS A 368 5.16 -8.74 2.94
CA CYS A 368 4.81 -8.27 1.60
C CYS A 368 4.07 -9.34 0.77
N ASP A 369 3.87 -9.07 -0.51
CA ASP A 369 3.51 -10.08 -1.50
C ASP A 369 4.75 -10.88 -1.95
N ASP A 370 4.54 -11.94 -2.76
CA ASP A 370 5.62 -12.80 -3.27
C ASP A 370 6.33 -12.21 -4.51
N ALA A 371 6.58 -10.93 -4.53
CA ALA A 371 7.28 -10.33 -5.66
C ALA A 371 8.82 -10.52 -5.54
N PRO A 372 9.50 -10.88 -6.65
CA PRO A 372 10.92 -11.26 -6.62
C PRO A 372 11.86 -10.19 -6.05
N GLN A 373 11.51 -8.91 -6.19
CA GLN A 373 12.32 -7.80 -5.70
C GLN A 373 12.37 -7.68 -4.17
N PHE A 374 11.49 -8.36 -3.43
CA PHE A 374 11.48 -8.35 -1.97
C PHE A 374 12.35 -9.44 -1.34
N LYS A 375 12.70 -10.46 -2.13
CA LYS A 375 13.52 -11.58 -1.65
C LYS A 375 14.96 -11.16 -1.37
N LEU A 376 15.55 -11.71 -0.34
CA LEU A 376 16.95 -11.50 0.10
C LEU A 376 17.24 -10.12 0.70
N LEU A 377 16.24 -9.27 0.92
CA LEU A 377 16.46 -7.91 1.46
C LEU A 377 16.60 -7.88 2.98
N THR A 378 15.93 -8.79 3.66
CA THR A 378 15.84 -8.89 5.12
C THR A 378 16.17 -10.32 5.56
N ASP A 379 16.47 -10.49 6.83
CA ASP A 379 16.77 -11.82 7.39
C ASP A 379 15.58 -12.77 7.25
N GLU A 380 14.37 -12.22 7.40
CA GLU A 380 13.12 -12.95 7.35
C GLU A 380 12.15 -12.29 6.36
N LEU A 381 11.40 -13.10 5.63
CA LEU A 381 10.35 -12.66 4.72
C LEU A 381 9.03 -13.29 5.12
N ALA A 382 8.04 -12.49 5.50
CA ALA A 382 6.68 -12.95 5.78
C ALA A 382 5.77 -12.73 4.57
N LEU A 383 5.16 -13.78 4.05
CA LEU A 383 4.27 -13.68 2.90
C LEU A 383 2.80 -13.56 3.30
N CYS A 384 2.10 -12.71 2.60
CA CYS A 384 0.68 -12.46 2.82
C CYS A 384 -0.19 -13.64 2.40
N TRP A 385 -0.81 -14.35 3.36
CA TRP A 385 -1.75 -15.45 3.13
C TRP A 385 -2.95 -15.05 2.25
N VAL A 386 -3.40 -13.82 2.36
CA VAL A 386 -4.51 -13.30 1.55
C VAL A 386 -4.13 -13.21 0.07
N HIS A 387 -2.89 -12.81 -0.23
CA HIS A 387 -2.36 -12.83 -1.59
C HIS A 387 -2.25 -14.27 -2.12
N GLU A 388 -1.76 -15.20 -1.30
CA GLU A 388 -1.71 -16.60 -1.65
C GLU A 388 -3.10 -17.17 -1.96
N GLY A 389 -4.11 -16.89 -1.13
CA GLY A 389 -5.51 -17.26 -1.39
C GLY A 389 -6.07 -16.66 -2.69
N ARG A 390 -5.66 -15.44 -3.06
CA ARG A 390 -6.06 -14.80 -4.33
C ARG A 390 -5.52 -15.54 -5.56
N HIS A 391 -4.34 -16.16 -5.47
CA HIS A 391 -3.81 -16.96 -6.56
C HIS A 391 -4.73 -18.16 -6.87
N TYR A 392 -5.24 -18.84 -5.85
CA TYR A 392 -6.22 -19.92 -6.02
C TYR A 392 -7.56 -19.41 -6.56
N LYS A 393 -8.08 -18.29 -6.03
CA LYS A 393 -9.31 -17.67 -6.53
C LYS A 393 -9.23 -17.22 -8.00
N LYS A 394 -8.03 -16.99 -8.52
CA LYS A 394 -7.80 -16.63 -9.94
C LYS A 394 -7.87 -17.84 -10.86
N LEU A 395 -7.72 -19.04 -10.34
CA LEU A 395 -7.98 -20.25 -11.12
C LEU A 395 -9.44 -20.22 -11.58
N SER A 396 -9.66 -20.42 -12.86
CA SER A 396 -10.99 -20.30 -13.48
C SER A 396 -11.25 -21.54 -14.31
N PRO A 397 -11.47 -22.71 -13.68
CA PRO A 397 -11.67 -23.94 -14.38
C PRO A 397 -12.89 -23.88 -15.29
N PHE A 398 -12.77 -24.44 -16.46
CA PHE A 398 -13.83 -24.60 -17.44
C PHE A 398 -14.72 -25.83 -17.10
N ILE A 399 -14.08 -26.87 -16.55
CA ILE A 399 -14.72 -28.13 -16.20
C ILE A 399 -15.42 -28.00 -14.84
N VAL A 400 -16.69 -28.41 -14.77
CA VAL A 400 -17.51 -28.30 -13.54
C VAL A 400 -16.93 -29.14 -12.39
N TYR A 401 -16.37 -30.31 -12.69
CA TYR A 401 -15.68 -31.14 -11.70
C TYR A 401 -14.48 -30.38 -11.09
N HIS A 402 -13.61 -29.78 -11.91
CA HIS A 402 -12.49 -28.99 -11.43
C HIS A 402 -12.93 -27.77 -10.60
N GLN A 403 -14.09 -27.15 -10.94
CA GLN A 403 -14.64 -26.06 -10.13
C GLN A 403 -15.04 -26.56 -8.73
N LYS A 404 -15.69 -27.71 -8.60
CA LYS A 404 -16.03 -28.32 -7.31
C LYS A 404 -14.80 -28.64 -6.48
N VAL A 405 -13.77 -29.21 -7.12
CA VAL A 405 -12.48 -29.52 -6.49
C VAL A 405 -11.83 -28.24 -5.94
N LEU A 406 -11.79 -27.19 -6.76
CA LEU A 406 -11.24 -25.87 -6.36
C LEU A 406 -12.03 -25.25 -5.20
N ASP A 407 -13.36 -25.27 -5.26
CA ASP A 407 -14.22 -24.71 -4.23
C ASP A 407 -14.01 -25.43 -2.88
N ASN A 408 -13.93 -26.76 -2.88
CA ASN A 408 -13.63 -27.57 -1.69
C ASN A 408 -12.24 -27.21 -1.11
N PHE A 409 -11.21 -27.13 -2.00
CA PHE A 409 -9.88 -26.72 -1.57
C PHE A 409 -9.87 -25.32 -0.95
N LEU A 410 -10.56 -24.35 -1.56
CA LEU A 410 -10.66 -22.98 -1.03
C LEU A 410 -11.32 -22.94 0.36
N ASP A 411 -12.35 -23.76 0.60
CA ASP A 411 -12.97 -23.87 1.91
C ASP A 411 -11.99 -24.40 2.97
N ARG A 412 -11.20 -25.42 2.63
CA ARG A 412 -10.15 -25.98 3.49
C ARG A 412 -9.01 -24.97 3.71
N PHE A 413 -8.59 -24.26 2.67
CA PHE A 413 -7.58 -23.19 2.75
C PHE A 413 -7.99 -22.10 3.75
N TRP A 414 -9.23 -21.60 3.66
CA TRP A 414 -9.69 -20.55 4.58
C TRP A 414 -9.99 -21.06 6.00
N LYS A 415 -10.30 -22.34 6.17
CA LYS A 415 -10.34 -22.98 7.49
C LYS A 415 -8.94 -23.03 8.11
N TYR A 416 -7.93 -23.39 7.34
CA TYR A 416 -6.55 -23.41 7.79
C TYR A 416 -6.06 -22.00 8.16
N TYR A 417 -6.33 -21.00 7.33
CA TYR A 417 -6.04 -19.59 7.62
C TYR A 417 -6.64 -19.14 8.97
N ARG A 418 -7.88 -19.52 9.27
CA ARG A 418 -8.51 -19.21 10.57
C ARG A 418 -7.84 -19.91 11.75
N LYS A 419 -7.29 -21.11 11.55
CA LYS A 419 -6.49 -21.79 12.58
C LYS A 419 -5.19 -21.04 12.86
N LEU A 420 -4.52 -20.51 11.82
CA LEU A 420 -3.34 -19.65 12.00
C LEU A 420 -3.69 -18.36 12.74
N LEU A 421 -4.83 -17.74 12.48
CA LEU A 421 -5.30 -16.58 13.25
C LEU A 421 -5.53 -16.93 14.72
N ALA A 422 -6.20 -18.07 15.01
CA ALA A 422 -6.42 -18.52 16.38
C ALA A 422 -5.12 -18.94 17.11
N TYR A 423 -4.11 -19.42 16.36
CA TYR A 423 -2.78 -19.71 16.91
C TYR A 423 -2.11 -18.44 17.46
N ARG A 424 -2.20 -17.33 16.75
CA ARG A 424 -1.65 -16.04 17.18
C ARG A 424 -2.21 -15.61 18.55
N ASP A 425 -3.48 -15.90 18.83
CA ASP A 425 -4.14 -15.56 20.11
C ASP A 425 -3.65 -16.41 21.28
N SER A 426 -3.14 -17.62 21.01
CA SER A 426 -2.71 -18.57 22.04
C SER A 426 -1.65 -19.52 21.47
N PRO A 427 -0.43 -19.01 21.22
CA PRO A 427 0.65 -19.80 20.61
C PRO A 427 1.18 -20.86 21.58
N SER A 428 1.53 -22.04 21.03
CA SER A 428 2.28 -23.10 21.73
C SER A 428 3.01 -23.97 20.72
N GLN A 429 4.09 -24.63 21.15
CA GLN A 429 4.88 -25.50 20.29
C GLN A 429 4.04 -26.64 19.70
N ASP A 430 3.23 -27.32 20.51
CA ASP A 430 2.37 -28.42 20.05
C ASP A 430 1.42 -27.97 18.93
N LYS A 431 0.83 -26.77 19.05
CA LYS A 431 -0.04 -26.21 18.01
C LYS A 431 0.75 -25.82 16.75
N ALA A 432 1.96 -25.30 16.91
CA ALA A 432 2.82 -24.98 15.77
C ALA A 432 3.16 -26.23 14.97
N ASP A 433 3.57 -27.30 15.65
CA ASP A 433 3.90 -28.58 15.00
C ASP A 433 2.66 -29.21 14.33
N GLN A 434 1.50 -29.13 14.98
CA GLN A 434 0.23 -29.56 14.39
C GLN A 434 -0.10 -28.76 13.12
N LEU A 435 0.00 -27.43 13.18
CA LEU A 435 -0.31 -26.56 12.03
C LEU A 435 0.67 -26.79 10.88
N ARG A 436 1.95 -27.05 11.16
CA ARG A 436 2.95 -27.42 10.14
C ARG A 436 2.59 -28.76 9.47
N SER A 437 2.14 -29.74 10.24
CA SER A 437 1.67 -31.02 9.71
C SER A 437 0.41 -30.85 8.84
N GLU A 438 -0.57 -30.06 9.31
CA GLU A 438 -1.79 -29.78 8.57
C GLU A 438 -1.52 -28.98 7.27
N PHE A 439 -0.49 -28.13 7.25
CA PHE A 439 -0.03 -27.44 6.03
C PHE A 439 0.39 -28.46 4.98
N TRP A 440 1.27 -29.38 5.37
CA TRP A 440 1.73 -30.43 4.47
C TRP A 440 0.58 -31.32 3.98
N GLU A 441 -0.33 -31.74 4.85
CA GLU A 441 -1.50 -32.51 4.47
C GLU A 441 -2.36 -31.78 3.42
N LEU A 442 -2.67 -30.48 3.67
CA LEU A 442 -3.51 -29.68 2.79
C LEU A 442 -2.89 -29.47 1.41
N PHE A 443 -1.58 -29.19 1.36
CA PHE A 443 -0.93 -28.77 0.11
C PHE A 443 -0.28 -29.93 -0.65
N SER A 444 0.04 -31.09 -0.03
CA SER A 444 0.64 -32.24 -0.73
C SER A 444 -0.38 -33.17 -1.37
N GLU A 445 -1.63 -33.17 -0.89
CA GLU A 445 -2.69 -34.00 -1.42
C GLU A 445 -2.94 -33.70 -2.91
N LYS A 446 -2.92 -34.73 -3.77
CA LYS A 446 -3.26 -34.59 -5.17
C LYS A 446 -4.78 -34.50 -5.34
N THR A 447 -5.22 -33.57 -6.17
CA THR A 447 -6.64 -33.28 -6.38
C THR A 447 -7.19 -33.80 -7.71
N GLY A 448 -6.31 -34.22 -8.64
CA GLY A 448 -6.67 -34.58 -10.00
C GLY A 448 -6.88 -33.38 -10.93
N TYR A 449 -6.85 -32.16 -10.39
CA TYR A 449 -6.85 -30.90 -11.16
C TYR A 449 -5.43 -30.32 -11.24
N GLU A 450 -4.76 -30.52 -12.36
CA GLU A 450 -3.33 -30.24 -12.54
C GLU A 450 -2.94 -28.78 -12.20
N GLN A 451 -3.74 -27.79 -12.64
CA GLN A 451 -3.43 -26.38 -12.36
C GLN A 451 -3.53 -26.06 -10.87
N LEU A 452 -4.44 -26.70 -10.14
CA LEU A 452 -4.55 -26.57 -8.68
C LEU A 452 -3.36 -27.24 -8.00
N ASP A 453 -3.00 -28.47 -8.42
CA ASP A 453 -1.89 -29.22 -7.86
C ASP A 453 -0.55 -28.50 -8.09
N GLU A 454 -0.33 -27.92 -9.27
CA GLU A 454 0.83 -27.09 -9.55
C GLU A 454 0.85 -25.82 -8.66
N ARG A 455 -0.30 -25.16 -8.44
CA ARG A 455 -0.37 -24.01 -7.54
C ARG A 455 -0.06 -24.42 -6.10
N LYS A 456 -0.55 -25.56 -5.62
CA LYS A 456 -0.24 -26.12 -4.30
C LYS A 456 1.26 -26.37 -4.15
N ARG A 457 1.91 -26.94 -5.17
CA ARG A 457 3.36 -27.15 -5.20
C ARG A 457 4.14 -25.83 -5.02
N LEU A 458 3.69 -24.76 -5.68
CA LEU A 458 4.28 -23.43 -5.52
C LEU A 458 4.04 -22.84 -4.12
N THR A 459 2.96 -23.21 -3.44
CA THR A 459 2.71 -22.81 -2.06
C THR A 459 3.63 -23.55 -1.09
N ILE A 460 3.84 -24.86 -1.30
CA ILE A 460 4.81 -25.66 -0.51
C ILE A 460 6.21 -25.06 -0.59
N ALA A 461 6.64 -24.62 -1.77
CA ALA A 461 7.96 -24.01 -1.97
C ALA A 461 8.18 -22.68 -1.19
N LYS A 462 7.14 -22.20 -0.50
CA LYS A 462 7.15 -20.97 0.31
C LYS A 462 6.72 -21.26 1.75
N GLU A 463 6.89 -22.49 2.20
CA GLU A 463 6.47 -22.92 3.54
C GLU A 463 7.07 -22.01 4.63
N GLU A 464 8.38 -21.78 4.56
CA GLU A 464 9.11 -21.00 5.57
C GLU A 464 8.55 -19.58 5.69
N GLU A 465 8.35 -18.89 4.57
CA GLU A 465 7.85 -17.52 4.54
C GLU A 465 6.36 -17.42 4.90
N LEU A 466 5.55 -18.43 4.55
CA LEU A 466 4.13 -18.46 4.90
C LEU A 466 3.90 -18.88 6.36
N LEU A 467 4.73 -19.75 6.90
CA LEU A 467 4.61 -20.25 8.27
C LEU A 467 5.50 -19.52 9.28
N LEU A 468 6.15 -18.43 8.89
CA LEU A 468 6.96 -17.62 9.81
C LEU A 468 6.16 -17.14 11.05
N VAL A 469 4.84 -17.00 10.92
CA VAL A 469 3.93 -16.74 12.04
C VAL A 469 3.96 -17.80 13.16
N LEU A 470 4.40 -19.01 12.86
CA LEU A 470 4.54 -20.07 13.89
C LEU A 470 5.74 -19.82 14.81
N GLU A 471 6.75 -19.11 14.34
CA GLU A 471 7.92 -18.67 15.11
C GLU A 471 7.70 -17.26 15.68
N HIS A 472 6.97 -16.42 14.97
CA HIS A 472 6.66 -15.04 15.31
C HIS A 472 5.14 -14.78 15.33
N PRO A 473 4.42 -15.21 16.40
CA PRO A 473 2.96 -15.05 16.48
C PRO A 473 2.45 -13.61 16.39
N GLU A 474 3.33 -12.63 16.63
CA GLU A 474 3.07 -11.20 16.48
C GLU A 474 2.89 -10.78 15.02
N LEU A 475 3.40 -11.55 14.05
CA LEU A 475 3.30 -11.17 12.64
C LEU A 475 1.87 -11.28 12.11
N PRO A 476 1.38 -10.24 11.42
CA PRO A 476 0.09 -10.32 10.72
C PRO A 476 0.13 -11.32 9.55
N LEU A 477 -0.96 -12.06 9.35
CA LEU A 477 -1.09 -12.98 8.21
C LEU A 477 -1.45 -12.26 6.89
N HIS A 478 -1.56 -10.95 6.90
CA HIS A 478 -1.99 -10.17 5.74
C HIS A 478 -1.23 -8.85 5.61
N ASN A 479 -1.07 -8.37 4.38
CA ASN A 479 -0.44 -7.08 4.06
C ASN A 479 -1.47 -5.94 3.90
N ASN A 480 -2.62 -6.01 4.58
CA ASN A 480 -3.72 -5.06 4.43
C ASN A 480 -3.35 -3.59 4.71
N PRO A 481 -2.54 -3.25 5.74
CA PRO A 481 -2.15 -1.86 5.99
C PRO A 481 -1.45 -1.22 4.79
N ALA A 482 -0.50 -1.90 4.16
CA ALA A 482 0.18 -1.39 2.97
C ALA A 482 -0.74 -1.40 1.73
N GLU A 483 -1.62 -2.41 1.57
CA GLU A 483 -2.62 -2.43 0.48
C GLU A 483 -3.60 -1.24 0.57
N LEU A 484 -4.08 -0.89 1.78
CA LEU A 484 -4.97 0.26 1.98
C LEU A 484 -4.25 1.57 1.68
N ALA A 485 -3.00 1.70 2.11
CA ALA A 485 -2.16 2.84 1.77
C ALA A 485 -1.91 2.92 0.24
N ALA A 486 -1.66 1.80 -0.43
CA ALA A 486 -1.57 1.75 -1.89
C ALA A 486 -2.87 2.21 -2.58
N ARG A 487 -4.05 1.82 -2.05
CA ARG A 487 -5.35 2.29 -2.57
C ARG A 487 -5.51 3.81 -2.45
N THR A 488 -5.00 4.44 -1.40
CA THR A 488 -5.00 5.90 -1.23
C THR A 488 -4.27 6.56 -2.40
N MET A 489 -3.08 6.09 -2.76
CA MET A 489 -2.31 6.60 -3.89
C MET A 489 -2.99 6.31 -5.25
N VAL A 490 -3.61 5.14 -5.40
CA VAL A 490 -4.40 4.80 -6.60
C VAL A 490 -5.59 5.74 -6.75
N LEU A 491 -6.33 6.04 -5.67
CA LEU A 491 -7.45 6.99 -5.69
C LEU A 491 -6.96 8.39 -6.07
N ARG A 492 -5.89 8.85 -5.43
CA ARG A 492 -5.27 10.14 -5.74
C ARG A 492 -4.89 10.25 -7.22
N ARG A 493 -4.25 9.21 -7.78
CA ARG A 493 -3.89 9.14 -9.19
C ARG A 493 -5.12 9.16 -10.12
N LYS A 494 -6.21 8.47 -9.75
CA LYS A 494 -7.45 8.48 -10.53
C LYS A 494 -8.11 9.87 -10.60
N ILE A 495 -7.98 10.66 -9.53
CA ILE A 495 -8.57 12.01 -9.44
C ILE A 495 -7.68 13.05 -10.14
N SER A 496 -6.37 12.99 -9.92
CA SER A 496 -5.40 14.00 -10.39
C SER A 496 -4.57 13.53 -11.59
N TYR A 497 -4.82 12.33 -12.09
CA TYR A 497 -4.15 11.62 -13.18
C TYR A 497 -2.67 11.30 -12.91
N ALA A 498 -1.84 12.28 -12.53
CA ALA A 498 -0.40 12.12 -12.31
C ALA A 498 0.20 13.37 -11.68
N THR A 499 1.46 13.29 -11.29
CA THR A 499 2.32 14.46 -11.05
C THR A 499 3.05 14.82 -12.34
N GLN A 500 3.29 16.11 -12.55
CA GLN A 500 3.94 16.61 -13.77
C GLN A 500 5.44 16.84 -13.58
N THR A 501 5.90 16.99 -12.33
CA THR A 501 7.29 17.32 -12.00
C THR A 501 7.79 16.45 -10.86
N PHE A 502 9.09 16.28 -10.78
CA PHE A 502 9.74 15.59 -9.65
C PHE A 502 9.44 16.27 -8.30
N GLN A 503 9.43 17.62 -8.28
CA GLN A 503 9.08 18.37 -7.05
C GLN A 503 7.63 18.12 -6.61
N GLY A 504 6.70 18.06 -7.56
CA GLY A 504 5.31 17.70 -7.28
C GLY A 504 5.16 16.27 -6.76
N THR A 505 5.94 15.33 -7.28
CA THR A 505 5.98 13.95 -6.80
C THR A 505 6.53 13.89 -5.37
N LYS A 506 7.64 14.56 -5.11
CA LYS A 506 8.23 14.65 -3.76
C LYS A 506 7.27 15.26 -2.75
N ALA A 507 6.55 16.31 -3.13
CA ALA A 507 5.53 16.90 -2.27
C ALA A 507 4.37 15.91 -1.99
N TRP A 508 3.95 15.13 -2.99
CA TRP A 508 2.96 14.07 -2.78
C TRP A 508 3.45 13.02 -1.79
N ASP A 509 4.66 12.51 -1.98
CA ASP A 509 5.25 11.52 -1.11
C ASP A 509 5.31 12.02 0.34
N ILE A 510 5.79 13.25 0.57
CA ILE A 510 5.87 13.86 1.90
C ILE A 510 4.48 14.02 2.52
N PHE A 511 3.58 14.76 1.87
CA PHE A 511 2.32 15.13 2.50
C PHE A 511 1.33 13.96 2.60
N MET A 512 1.31 13.03 1.65
CA MET A 512 0.50 11.82 1.78
C MET A 512 0.99 10.92 2.92
N SER A 513 2.32 10.85 3.14
CA SER A 513 2.89 10.15 4.30
C SER A 513 2.45 10.79 5.62
N LEU A 514 2.50 12.12 5.70
CA LEU A 514 2.07 12.85 6.91
C LEU A 514 0.55 12.71 7.13
N VAL A 515 -0.27 12.72 6.06
CA VAL A 515 -1.73 12.47 6.16
C VAL A 515 -2.01 11.10 6.77
N ASP A 516 -1.40 10.05 6.25
CA ASP A 516 -1.70 8.69 6.71
C ASP A 516 -1.05 8.40 8.07
N THR A 517 0.11 8.99 8.35
CA THR A 517 0.75 8.89 9.67
C THR A 517 -0.08 9.61 10.76
N THR A 518 -0.52 10.83 10.52
CA THR A 518 -1.38 11.55 11.49
C THR A 518 -2.66 10.78 11.77
N ARG A 519 -3.30 10.17 10.74
CA ARG A 519 -4.48 9.31 10.92
C ARG A 519 -4.19 8.10 11.80
N LYS A 520 -3.05 7.41 11.58
CA LYS A 520 -2.64 6.27 12.40
C LYS A 520 -2.36 6.67 13.85
N LEU A 521 -1.86 7.86 14.06
CA LEU A 521 -1.60 8.40 15.40
C LEU A 521 -2.85 8.97 16.09
N GLY A 522 -4.01 9.03 15.39
CA GLY A 522 -5.24 9.61 15.90
C GLY A 522 -5.24 11.14 15.94
N ILE A 523 -4.42 11.79 15.11
CA ILE A 523 -4.26 13.24 15.03
C ILE A 523 -4.98 13.77 13.80
N SER A 524 -5.76 14.85 13.96
CA SER A 524 -6.35 15.55 12.84
C SER A 524 -5.27 16.15 11.94
N PHE A 525 -5.25 15.75 10.66
CA PHE A 525 -4.28 16.33 9.72
C PHE A 525 -4.45 17.84 9.54
N PHE A 526 -5.68 18.35 9.63
CA PHE A 526 -5.94 19.79 9.59
C PHE A 526 -5.31 20.52 10.80
N GLU A 527 -5.50 20.00 12.00
CA GLU A 527 -4.89 20.57 13.21
C GLU A 527 -3.37 20.50 13.17
N TYR A 528 -2.82 19.36 12.72
CA TYR A 528 -1.39 19.18 12.54
C TYR A 528 -0.79 20.20 11.57
N ILE A 529 -1.36 20.36 10.37
CA ILE A 529 -0.88 21.35 9.39
C ILE A 529 -1.05 22.77 9.91
N SER A 530 -2.16 23.07 10.59
CA SER A 530 -2.39 24.38 11.22
C SER A 530 -1.31 24.71 12.25
N ASP A 531 -0.98 23.75 13.11
CA ASP A 531 0.07 23.90 14.14
C ASP A 531 1.44 24.17 13.51
N ARG A 532 1.82 23.41 12.49
CA ARG A 532 3.11 23.57 11.81
C ARG A 532 3.22 24.89 11.05
N ILE A 533 2.18 25.31 10.33
CA ILE A 533 2.18 26.56 9.56
C ILE A 533 2.13 27.77 10.48
N SER A 534 1.33 27.75 11.53
CA SER A 534 1.25 28.83 12.51
C SER A 534 2.45 28.88 13.47
N LYS A 535 3.26 27.81 13.50
CA LYS A 535 4.38 27.61 14.44
C LYS A 535 3.90 27.67 15.91
N ALA A 536 2.70 27.18 16.19
CA ALA A 536 2.11 27.19 17.54
C ALA A 536 2.81 26.19 18.47
N GLY A 537 3.29 25.04 17.94
CA GLY A 537 4.03 24.02 18.71
C GLY A 537 3.18 23.31 19.77
N ILE A 538 1.88 23.22 19.54
CA ILE A 538 0.93 22.52 20.44
C ILE A 538 1.03 21.00 20.25
N ILE A 539 1.19 20.55 18.99
CA ILE A 539 1.31 19.14 18.65
C ILE A 539 2.80 18.76 18.65
N LEU A 540 3.16 17.77 19.44
CA LEU A 540 4.52 17.22 19.47
C LEU A 540 4.97 16.78 18.07
N PRO A 541 6.30 16.71 17.79
CA PRO A 541 6.80 16.09 16.57
C PRO A 541 6.26 14.68 16.41
N LEU A 542 5.79 14.32 15.21
CA LEU A 542 5.18 12.99 14.98
C LEU A 542 6.16 11.86 15.31
N ALA A 543 7.45 12.06 15.05
CA ALA A 543 8.50 11.11 15.41
C ALA A 543 8.55 10.83 16.91
N THR A 544 8.38 11.87 17.76
CA THR A 544 8.31 11.73 19.21
C THR A 544 7.10 10.89 19.62
N ILE A 545 5.94 11.16 19.02
CA ILE A 545 4.69 10.43 19.31
C ILE A 545 4.82 8.95 18.89
N ILE A 546 5.46 8.68 17.74
CA ILE A 546 5.75 7.31 17.27
C ILE A 546 6.61 6.59 18.30
N ARG A 547 7.72 7.21 18.75
CA ARG A 547 8.63 6.65 19.75
C ARG A 547 7.93 6.35 21.08
N GLU A 548 7.14 7.29 21.58
CA GLU A 548 6.39 7.12 22.82
C GLU A 548 5.38 5.97 22.71
N LYS A 549 4.60 5.93 21.62
CA LYS A 549 3.64 4.83 21.40
C LYS A 549 4.35 3.48 21.22
N ALA A 550 5.47 3.45 20.51
CA ALA A 550 6.26 2.23 20.35
C ALA A 550 6.80 1.69 21.68
N SER A 551 7.20 2.57 22.60
CA SER A 551 7.70 2.15 23.92
C SER A 551 6.62 1.60 24.85
N LEU A 552 5.35 1.97 24.64
CA LEU A 552 4.22 1.49 25.43
C LEU A 552 3.73 0.10 25.00
N HIS A 553 4.00 -0.27 23.77
CA HIS A 553 3.57 -1.53 23.18
C HIS A 553 4.80 -2.38 22.89
N SER A 554 4.97 -3.50 23.60
CA SER A 554 5.89 -4.54 23.15
C SER A 554 5.41 -5.02 21.76
N PHE A 555 6.38 -5.26 20.85
CA PHE A 555 6.04 -5.81 19.54
C PHE A 555 5.12 -6.99 19.66
N GLY A 556 3.90 -6.86 19.22
CA GLY A 556 2.92 -7.89 19.25
C GLY A 556 1.62 -7.45 18.61
N TRP A 557 0.78 -8.37 18.37
CA TRP A 557 -0.56 -8.32 17.89
C TRP A 557 -1.53 -7.40 18.65
N SER A 558 -1.19 -6.99 19.89
CA SER A 558 -1.89 -5.91 20.61
C SER A 558 -2.06 -4.64 19.76
N TRP A 559 -1.15 -4.35 18.85
CA TRP A 559 -1.22 -3.24 17.91
C TRP A 559 -2.36 -3.37 16.89
N GLU A 560 -2.73 -4.60 16.52
CA GLU A 560 -3.89 -4.83 15.65
C GLU A 560 -5.22 -4.81 16.43
N ALA A 561 -5.22 -5.23 17.68
CA ALA A 561 -6.39 -5.20 18.55
C ALA A 561 -6.80 -3.78 18.94
N GLU A 562 -5.82 -2.92 19.18
CA GLU A 562 -5.98 -1.48 19.37
C GLU A 562 -5.98 -0.72 18.03
N SER A 563 -6.51 -1.30 16.95
CA SER A 563 -6.75 -0.49 15.76
C SER A 563 -7.44 0.77 16.23
N LEU A 564 -6.67 1.86 16.21
CA LEU A 564 -7.07 3.22 16.56
C LEU A 564 -8.50 3.44 16.10
N PRO A 565 -9.33 4.12 16.87
CA PRO A 565 -10.68 4.40 16.44
C PRO A 565 -10.57 4.96 15.01
N THR A 566 -11.01 4.16 14.03
CA THR A 566 -11.24 4.70 12.70
C THR A 566 -12.07 5.94 12.94
N PRO A 567 -11.66 7.13 12.47
CA PRO A 567 -12.54 8.28 12.54
C PRO A 567 -13.87 7.80 12.00
N ASN A 568 -14.91 7.86 12.82
CA ASN A 568 -16.26 7.53 12.39
C ASN A 568 -16.60 8.48 11.26
N TYR A 569 -16.47 8.02 10.01
CA TYR A 569 -17.01 8.69 8.84
C TYR A 569 -18.45 8.23 8.64
#